data_46a0335cffed764cfe9f7c2152b43b90
#
_entry.id   46a0335cffed764cfe9f7c2152b43b90
#
_cell.length_a   1.000
_cell.length_b   1.000
_cell.length_c   1.000
_cell.angle_alpha   90.00
_cell.angle_beta   90.00
_cell.angle_gamma   90.00
#
_symmetry.space_group_name_H-M   'P 1'
#
loop_
_entity.id
_entity.type
_entity.pdbx_description
1 polymer ?
#
loop_
_entity_poly.entity_id
_entity_poly.type
_entity_poly.pdbx_seq_one_letter_code
_entity_poly.pdbx_strand_id
1 'polypeptide(L)'
;MKFFKFKKTNVVSLINFTGIIAPNMGRKKGLNIQDYNKLIEQAFQNKRNKAVVLVINSPGGSPVQSEFLADRIINLSKEKNIPVITFVEDVAASGGYWLACAADEIFASKASIIGSIGVISAGFGFDKALNKIGVDRRIYTAGKNKSLLDPFSPENKDDIKRLKNLQTKLHEHFISFITLRRGKK
;
A
#
# COMPACT_ATOMS: atom_id res chain seq x y z
N MET A 1 -28.20 -4.11 48.77
CA MET A 1 -27.37 -4.71 47.71
C MET A 1 -26.69 -3.60 46.94
N LYS A 2 -25.36 -3.35 47.15
CA LYS A 2 -24.62 -2.30 46.46
C LYS A 2 -24.26 -2.80 45.06
N PHE A 3 -24.93 -2.27 44.03
CA PHE A 3 -24.51 -2.51 42.64
C PHE A 3 -23.17 -1.83 42.38
N PHE A 4 -22.13 -2.60 42.20
CA PHE A 4 -20.85 -2.11 41.71
C PHE A 4 -21.06 -1.63 40.25
N LYS A 5 -21.14 -0.33 40.05
CA LYS A 5 -21.06 0.29 38.70
C LYS A 5 -19.62 0.14 38.22
N PHE A 6 -19.34 -0.85 37.38
CA PHE A 6 -18.09 -0.93 36.66
C PHE A 6 -17.90 0.35 35.84
N LYS A 7 -16.86 1.11 36.13
CA LYS A 7 -16.49 2.30 35.35
C LYS A 7 -16.18 1.82 33.92
N LYS A 8 -16.96 2.27 32.92
CA LYS A 8 -16.70 1.94 31.52
C LYS A 8 -15.35 2.56 31.11
N THR A 9 -14.32 1.74 30.97
CA THR A 9 -12.99 2.19 30.53
C THR A 9 -12.98 2.59 29.06
N ASN A 10 -12.23 3.63 28.72
CA ASN A 10 -11.92 3.98 27.35
C ASN A 10 -11.07 2.87 26.71
N VAL A 11 -11.19 2.70 25.40
CA VAL A 11 -10.50 1.68 24.61
C VAL A 11 -9.71 2.39 23.49
N VAL A 12 -8.60 1.82 23.12
CA VAL A 12 -7.85 2.14 21.90
C VAL A 12 -7.74 0.85 21.10
N SER A 13 -8.17 0.87 19.86
CA SER A 13 -8.04 -0.27 18.96
C SER A 13 -6.71 -0.21 18.22
N LEU A 14 -6.04 -1.36 18.09
CA LEU A 14 -4.74 -1.44 17.43
C LEU A 14 -4.84 -2.39 16.24
N ILE A 15 -4.29 -1.97 15.10
CA ILE A 15 -4.20 -2.75 13.87
C ILE A 15 -2.74 -2.83 13.44
N ASN A 16 -2.22 -4.04 13.29
CA ASN A 16 -0.86 -4.29 12.81
C ASN A 16 -0.85 -4.49 11.29
N PHE A 17 0.03 -3.77 10.59
CA PHE A 17 0.30 -3.90 9.17
C PHE A 17 1.78 -4.24 8.96
N THR A 18 2.12 -5.53 9.05
CA THR A 18 3.49 -6.02 8.92
C THR A 18 3.65 -6.87 7.66
N GLY A 19 4.58 -6.48 6.78
CA GLY A 19 4.91 -7.20 5.56
C GLY A 19 4.62 -6.44 4.27
N ILE A 20 4.64 -7.16 3.14
CA ILE A 20 4.45 -6.60 1.81
C ILE A 20 2.97 -6.34 1.54
N ILE A 21 2.64 -5.18 1.00
CA ILE A 21 1.29 -4.85 0.55
C ILE A 21 1.07 -5.47 -0.84
N ALA A 22 0.20 -6.47 -0.91
CA ALA A 22 -0.09 -7.19 -2.16
C ALA A 22 -1.43 -7.94 -2.06
N PRO A 23 -2.13 -8.16 -3.18
CA PRO A 23 -3.24 -9.10 -3.20
C PRO A 23 -2.75 -10.52 -2.88
N ASN A 24 -3.64 -11.37 -2.38
CA ASN A 24 -3.30 -12.77 -2.15
C ASN A 24 -3.03 -13.49 -3.49
N MET A 25 -1.90 -14.16 -3.59
CA MET A 25 -1.51 -14.94 -4.76
C MET A 25 -1.19 -16.39 -4.34
N GLY A 26 -2.15 -17.27 -4.49
CA GLY A 26 -2.05 -18.65 -4.05
C GLY A 26 -1.77 -18.77 -2.55
N ARG A 27 -0.63 -19.36 -2.16
CA ARG A 27 -0.22 -19.51 -0.75
C ARG A 27 0.45 -18.26 -0.16
N LYS A 28 0.85 -17.29 -1.01
CA LYS A 28 1.48 -16.05 -0.53
C LYS A 28 0.40 -15.05 -0.11
N LYS A 29 0.40 -14.72 1.18
CA LYS A 29 -0.48 -13.68 1.74
C LYS A 29 0.25 -12.35 1.74
N GLY A 30 -0.46 -11.30 1.33
CA GLY A 30 -0.01 -9.92 1.43
C GLY A 30 -0.98 -9.08 2.26
N LEU A 31 -0.57 -7.88 2.63
CA LEU A 31 -1.48 -6.90 3.21
C LEU A 31 -2.42 -6.40 2.11
N ASN A 32 -3.72 -6.65 2.25
CA ASN A 32 -4.72 -6.28 1.26
C ASN A 32 -6.06 -5.97 1.91
N ILE A 33 -6.90 -5.25 1.16
CA ILE A 33 -8.21 -4.82 1.67
C ILE A 33 -9.15 -5.99 1.95
N GLN A 34 -9.06 -7.08 1.19
CA GLN A 34 -9.96 -8.23 1.35
C GLN A 34 -9.80 -8.88 2.73
N ASP A 35 -8.57 -9.04 3.19
CA ASP A 35 -8.28 -9.67 4.48
C ASP A 35 -8.45 -8.69 5.65
N TYR A 36 -8.14 -7.41 5.43
CA TYR A 36 -8.11 -6.40 6.49
C TYR A 36 -9.43 -5.63 6.67
N ASN A 37 -10.35 -5.63 5.69
CA ASN A 37 -11.58 -4.83 5.77
C ASN A 37 -12.37 -5.08 7.05
N LYS A 38 -12.60 -6.36 7.39
CA LYS A 38 -13.35 -6.73 8.60
C LYS A 38 -12.64 -6.28 9.88
N LEU A 39 -11.32 -6.43 9.94
CA LEU A 39 -10.52 -5.98 11.08
C LEU A 39 -10.57 -4.47 11.25
N ILE A 40 -10.44 -3.73 10.15
CA ILE A 40 -10.56 -2.27 10.13
C ILE A 40 -11.95 -1.86 10.61
N GLU A 41 -13.03 -2.44 10.09
CA GLU A 41 -14.40 -2.15 10.53
C GLU A 41 -14.57 -2.38 12.04
N GLN A 42 -14.11 -3.52 12.55
CA GLN A 42 -14.21 -3.85 13.97
C GLN A 42 -13.48 -2.85 14.86
N ALA A 43 -12.32 -2.33 14.39
CA ALA A 43 -11.57 -1.33 15.13
C ALA A 43 -12.36 -0.02 15.32
N PHE A 44 -13.25 0.33 14.40
CA PHE A 44 -14.09 1.54 14.48
C PHE A 44 -15.49 1.31 15.06
N GLN A 45 -15.92 0.06 15.26
CA GLN A 45 -17.27 -0.25 15.76
C GLN A 45 -17.45 -0.03 17.27
N ASN A 46 -16.40 -0.08 18.06
CA ASN A 46 -16.51 0.05 19.50
C ASN A 46 -16.80 1.49 19.92
N LYS A 47 -18.01 1.72 20.45
CA LYS A 47 -18.46 3.05 20.91
C LYS A 47 -17.59 3.68 22.02
N ARG A 48 -16.74 2.89 22.70
CA ARG A 48 -15.79 3.37 23.71
C ARG A 48 -14.42 3.67 23.14
N ASN A 49 -14.22 3.43 21.87
CA ASN A 49 -12.94 3.64 21.21
C ASN A 49 -12.63 5.13 21.13
N LYS A 50 -11.44 5.53 21.59
CA LYS A 50 -10.97 6.92 21.59
C LYS A 50 -9.99 7.21 20.48
N ALA A 51 -9.34 6.19 19.97
CA ALA A 51 -8.46 6.27 18.84
C ALA A 51 -8.28 4.89 18.18
N VAL A 52 -7.95 4.88 16.91
CA VAL A 52 -7.41 3.69 16.22
C VAL A 52 -5.93 3.90 16.00
N VAL A 53 -5.13 2.92 16.41
CA VAL A 53 -3.68 2.93 16.22
C VAL A 53 -3.31 1.96 15.11
N LEU A 54 -2.55 2.45 14.13
CA LEU A 54 -1.93 1.64 13.09
C LEU A 54 -0.47 1.42 13.48
N VAL A 55 -0.05 0.18 13.62
CA VAL A 55 1.36 -0.19 13.77
C VAL A 55 1.85 -0.68 12.42
N ILE A 56 2.84 0.00 11.85
CA ILE A 56 3.27 -0.25 10.47
C ILE A 56 4.73 -0.69 10.43
N ASN A 57 4.96 -1.86 9.82
CA ASN A 57 6.27 -2.36 9.46
C ASN A 57 6.22 -2.94 8.03
N SER A 58 6.25 -2.06 7.02
CA SER A 58 6.01 -2.44 5.63
C SER A 58 6.92 -1.70 4.65
N PRO A 59 7.60 -2.41 3.75
CA PRO A 59 8.35 -1.80 2.64
C PRO A 59 7.44 -1.26 1.53
N GLY A 60 6.13 -1.45 1.64
CA GLY A 60 5.14 -1.12 0.62
C GLY A 60 4.81 -2.28 -0.30
N GLY A 61 4.48 -1.97 -1.55
CA GLY A 61 4.08 -2.96 -2.56
C GLY A 61 3.02 -2.42 -3.50
N SER A 62 1.88 -3.10 -3.64
CA SER A 62 0.81 -2.73 -4.56
C SER A 62 0.23 -1.35 -4.25
N PRO A 63 0.30 -0.37 -5.18
CA PRO A 63 -0.29 0.95 -4.99
C PRO A 63 -1.79 0.89 -4.72
N VAL A 64 -2.51 0.08 -5.49
CA VAL A 64 -3.97 -0.08 -5.38
C VAL A 64 -4.39 -0.61 -4.00
N GLN A 65 -3.67 -1.60 -3.47
CA GLN A 65 -3.97 -2.12 -2.14
C GLN A 65 -3.62 -1.12 -1.04
N SER A 66 -2.55 -0.34 -1.21
CA SER A 66 -2.18 0.73 -0.29
C SER A 66 -3.26 1.81 -0.23
N GLU A 67 -3.76 2.24 -1.39
CA GLU A 67 -4.85 3.19 -1.51
C GLU A 67 -6.14 2.67 -0.88
N PHE A 68 -6.59 1.46 -1.23
CA PHE A 68 -7.82 0.89 -0.69
C PHE A 68 -7.80 0.76 0.84
N LEU A 69 -6.67 0.33 1.42
CA LEU A 69 -6.50 0.24 2.86
C LEU A 69 -6.54 1.64 3.50
N ALA A 70 -5.80 2.60 2.93
CA ALA A 70 -5.76 3.97 3.43
C ALA A 70 -7.13 4.64 3.36
N ASP A 71 -7.81 4.57 2.23
CA ASP A 71 -9.13 5.17 2.03
C ASP A 71 -10.18 4.57 2.95
N ARG A 72 -10.13 3.25 3.17
CA ARG A 72 -11.05 2.58 4.10
C ARG A 72 -10.89 3.11 5.51
N ILE A 73 -9.67 3.27 5.98
CA ILE A 73 -9.34 3.81 7.30
C ILE A 73 -9.79 5.28 7.40
N ILE A 74 -9.45 6.11 6.42
CA ILE A 74 -9.82 7.54 6.39
C ILE A 74 -11.34 7.72 6.42
N ASN A 75 -12.06 6.93 5.62
CA ASN A 75 -13.52 7.04 5.52
C ASN A 75 -14.19 6.66 6.84
N LEU A 76 -13.75 5.56 7.48
CA LEU A 76 -14.29 5.15 8.78
C LEU A 76 -13.90 6.11 9.91
N SER A 77 -12.69 6.67 9.90
CA SER A 77 -12.26 7.70 10.83
C SER A 77 -13.20 8.91 10.78
N LYS A 78 -13.49 9.40 9.58
CA LYS A 78 -14.42 10.52 9.36
C LYS A 78 -15.86 10.18 9.77
N GLU A 79 -16.37 9.02 9.33
CA GLU A 79 -17.73 8.57 9.62
C GLU A 79 -17.97 8.41 11.13
N LYS A 80 -17.03 7.84 11.84
CA LYS A 80 -17.15 7.55 13.28
C LYS A 80 -16.61 8.66 14.18
N ASN A 81 -15.96 9.68 13.60
CA ASN A 81 -15.26 10.74 14.32
C ASN A 81 -14.26 10.19 15.35
N ILE A 82 -13.46 9.21 14.94
CA ILE A 82 -12.43 8.56 15.76
C ILE A 82 -11.07 8.86 15.12
N PRO A 83 -10.14 9.53 15.83
CA PRO A 83 -8.84 9.85 15.32
C PRO A 83 -8.00 8.60 15.07
N VAL A 84 -7.11 8.68 14.09
CA VAL A 84 -6.17 7.62 13.72
C VAL A 84 -4.75 8.09 13.96
N ILE A 85 -3.96 7.24 14.61
CA ILE A 85 -2.55 7.49 14.93
C ILE A 85 -1.71 6.36 14.34
N THR A 86 -0.64 6.67 13.64
CA THR A 86 0.31 5.66 13.15
C THR A 86 1.58 5.65 14.00
N PHE A 87 2.02 4.46 14.37
CA PHE A 87 3.37 4.18 14.86
C PHE A 87 4.11 3.36 13.82
N VAL A 88 5.27 3.85 13.39
CA VAL A 88 6.15 3.15 12.47
C VAL A 88 7.19 2.38 13.27
N GLU A 89 7.32 1.08 13.02
CA GLU A 89 8.40 0.25 13.56
C GLU A 89 9.68 0.46 12.73
N ASP A 90 10.21 -0.57 12.07
CA ASP A 90 11.45 -0.46 11.29
C ASP A 90 11.24 0.34 10.00
N VAL A 91 10.13 0.10 9.29
CA VAL A 91 9.91 0.67 7.97
C VAL A 91 8.46 1.01 7.67
N ALA A 92 8.24 2.20 7.09
CA ALA A 92 7.02 2.57 6.38
C ALA A 92 7.43 3.24 5.06
N ALA A 93 7.71 2.42 4.04
CA ALA A 93 8.23 2.89 2.77
C ALA A 93 7.24 2.66 1.63
N SER A 94 7.27 3.54 0.61
CA SER A 94 6.42 3.45 -0.58
C SER A 94 4.93 3.29 -0.20
N GLY A 95 4.25 2.22 -0.62
CA GLY A 95 2.88 1.91 -0.20
C GLY A 95 2.68 1.81 1.31
N GLY A 96 3.71 1.45 2.08
CA GLY A 96 3.69 1.47 3.55
C GLY A 96 3.60 2.89 4.10
N TYR A 97 4.28 3.85 3.47
CA TYR A 97 4.14 5.27 3.82
C TYR A 97 2.80 5.85 3.36
N TRP A 98 2.28 5.42 2.20
CA TRP A 98 0.91 5.75 1.78
C TRP A 98 -0.08 5.37 2.87
N LEU A 99 0.00 4.12 3.35
CA LEU A 99 -0.87 3.63 4.42
C LEU A 99 -0.67 4.40 5.73
N ALA A 100 0.58 4.72 6.11
CA ALA A 100 0.88 5.53 7.29
C ALA A 100 0.22 6.90 7.25
N CYS A 101 0.15 7.50 6.06
CA CYS A 101 -0.50 8.79 5.84
C CYS A 101 -2.04 8.75 5.90
N ALA A 102 -2.66 7.59 6.07
CA ALA A 102 -4.07 7.51 6.43
C ALA A 102 -4.37 8.10 7.82
N ALA A 103 -3.38 8.16 8.70
CA ALA A 103 -3.50 8.68 10.05
C ALA A 103 -3.44 10.21 10.13
N ASP A 104 -3.96 10.75 11.22
CA ASP A 104 -3.90 12.18 11.55
C ASP A 104 -2.50 12.56 12.05
N GLU A 105 -1.86 11.64 12.81
CA GLU A 105 -0.50 11.80 13.33
C GLU A 105 0.33 10.55 13.05
N ILE A 106 1.63 10.75 12.80
CA ILE A 106 2.60 9.68 12.55
C ILE A 106 3.77 9.85 13.51
N PHE A 107 4.03 8.79 14.25
CA PHE A 107 5.17 8.67 15.16
C PHE A 107 6.13 7.60 14.64
N ALA A 108 7.42 7.88 14.71
CA ALA A 108 8.47 6.97 14.27
C ALA A 108 9.73 7.12 15.12
N SER A 109 10.54 6.09 15.19
CA SER A 109 11.88 6.17 15.73
C SER A 109 12.77 6.97 14.77
N LYS A 110 13.83 7.60 15.31
CA LYS A 110 14.88 8.22 14.49
C LYS A 110 15.60 7.22 13.57
N ALA A 111 15.53 5.93 13.89
CA ALA A 111 16.09 4.84 13.11
C ALA A 111 15.10 4.24 12.11
N SER A 112 13.82 4.60 12.14
CA SER A 112 12.83 4.09 11.19
C SER A 112 13.06 4.63 9.79
N ILE A 113 12.89 3.78 8.79
CA ILE A 113 12.97 4.15 7.37
C ILE A 113 11.59 4.59 6.90
N ILE A 114 11.46 5.85 6.49
CA ILE A 114 10.17 6.44 6.09
C ILE A 114 10.32 7.10 4.72
N GLY A 115 9.26 7.04 3.89
CA GLY A 115 9.20 7.73 2.61
C GLY A 115 9.25 6.78 1.43
N SER A 116 10.30 6.84 0.59
CA SER A 116 10.33 6.10 -0.69
C SER A 116 9.11 6.42 -1.56
N ILE A 117 8.80 7.73 -1.70
CA ILE A 117 7.68 8.22 -2.50
C ILE A 117 8.06 8.13 -3.97
N GLY A 118 7.83 6.98 -4.58
CA GLY A 118 8.21 6.70 -5.95
C GLY A 118 7.53 5.47 -6.52
N VAL A 119 7.70 5.28 -7.84
CA VAL A 119 7.15 4.16 -8.60
C VAL A 119 8.28 3.47 -9.34
N ILE A 120 8.41 2.18 -9.17
CA ILE A 120 9.41 1.37 -9.86
C ILE A 120 8.74 0.24 -10.65
N SER A 121 9.27 -0.03 -11.83
CA SER A 121 9.07 -1.27 -12.56
C SER A 121 10.45 -1.84 -12.86
N ALA A 122 10.72 -3.04 -12.37
CA ALA A 122 12.00 -3.71 -12.57
C ALA A 122 11.77 -5.09 -13.18
N GLY A 123 12.66 -5.48 -14.10
CA GLY A 123 12.60 -6.76 -14.79
C GLY A 123 13.95 -7.08 -15.45
N PHE A 124 13.98 -8.21 -16.14
CA PHE A 124 15.13 -8.65 -16.92
C PHE A 124 14.74 -8.80 -18.38
N GLY A 125 15.66 -8.46 -19.31
CA GLY A 125 15.55 -8.77 -20.73
C GLY A 125 16.33 -10.05 -21.06
N PHE A 126 15.70 -11.02 -21.69
CA PHE A 126 16.27 -12.32 -22.02
C PHE A 126 16.44 -12.56 -23.53
N ASP A 127 16.10 -11.57 -24.38
CA ASP A 127 16.19 -11.64 -25.84
C ASP A 127 17.58 -12.08 -26.33
N LYS A 128 18.64 -11.46 -25.81
CA LYS A 128 20.02 -11.81 -26.16
C LYS A 128 20.44 -13.19 -25.65
N ALA A 129 19.92 -13.61 -24.50
CA ALA A 129 20.19 -14.94 -23.96
C ALA A 129 19.55 -16.04 -24.84
N LEU A 130 18.29 -15.84 -25.24
CA LEU A 130 17.58 -16.76 -26.15
C LEU A 130 18.32 -16.90 -27.49
N ASN A 131 18.77 -15.78 -28.07
CA ASN A 131 19.54 -15.80 -29.32
C ASN A 131 20.86 -16.61 -29.18
N LYS A 132 21.56 -16.49 -28.04
CA LYS A 132 22.79 -17.24 -27.80
C LYS A 132 22.60 -18.75 -27.71
N ILE A 133 21.45 -19.21 -27.23
CA ILE A 133 21.14 -20.64 -27.09
C ILE A 133 20.30 -21.18 -28.25
N GLY A 134 20.08 -20.38 -29.31
CA GLY A 134 19.36 -20.80 -30.51
C GLY A 134 17.86 -21.03 -30.32
N VAL A 135 17.23 -20.28 -29.41
CA VAL A 135 15.79 -20.39 -29.13
C VAL A 135 15.05 -19.19 -29.74
N ASP A 136 14.07 -19.47 -30.60
CA ASP A 136 13.19 -18.47 -31.19
C ASP A 136 11.96 -18.21 -30.32
N ARG A 137 11.75 -16.97 -29.95
CA ARG A 137 10.52 -16.52 -29.30
C ARG A 137 9.40 -16.32 -30.35
N ARG A 138 8.31 -17.04 -30.24
CA ARG A 138 7.14 -16.93 -31.13
C ARG A 138 5.94 -16.41 -30.36
N ILE A 139 5.41 -15.23 -30.75
CA ILE A 139 4.26 -14.61 -30.12
C ILE A 139 3.18 -14.39 -31.19
N TYR A 140 2.00 -14.84 -30.89
CA TYR A 140 0.80 -14.63 -31.73
C TYR A 140 -0.23 -13.89 -30.89
N THR A 141 -0.49 -12.60 -31.19
CA THR A 141 -1.41 -11.77 -30.40
C THR A 141 -2.47 -11.13 -31.30
N ALA A 142 -3.66 -10.96 -30.75
CA ALA A 142 -4.66 -10.03 -31.27
C ALA A 142 -4.71 -8.82 -30.35
N GLY A 143 -4.50 -7.64 -30.94
CA GLY A 143 -4.39 -6.36 -30.21
C GLY A 143 -2.98 -5.82 -30.13
N LYS A 144 -2.82 -4.52 -30.52
CA LYS A 144 -1.55 -3.84 -30.77
C LYS A 144 -0.55 -3.85 -29.58
N ASN A 145 -1.05 -3.92 -28.34
CA ASN A 145 -0.23 -3.78 -27.15
C ASN A 145 -0.34 -4.99 -26.21
N LYS A 146 -0.71 -6.16 -26.73
CA LYS A 146 -0.98 -7.34 -25.91
C LYS A 146 0.29 -7.94 -25.29
N SER A 147 1.46 -7.76 -25.96
CA SER A 147 2.78 -8.22 -25.52
C SER A 147 3.67 -7.08 -25.02
N LEU A 148 3.05 -6.07 -24.39
CA LEU A 148 3.78 -4.92 -23.84
C LEU A 148 4.87 -5.41 -22.88
N LEU A 149 6.12 -4.95 -23.10
CA LEU A 149 7.28 -5.24 -22.26
C LEU A 149 7.58 -6.75 -22.11
N ASP A 150 7.36 -7.55 -23.17
CA ASP A 150 7.75 -8.95 -23.16
C ASP A 150 9.27 -9.09 -22.93
N PRO A 151 9.71 -9.75 -21.83
CA PRO A 151 11.13 -9.83 -21.48
C PRO A 151 11.97 -10.70 -22.41
N PHE A 152 11.33 -11.47 -23.28
CA PHE A 152 11.97 -12.34 -24.24
C PHE A 152 12.05 -11.76 -25.66
N SER A 153 11.58 -10.53 -25.84
CA SER A 153 11.67 -9.75 -27.08
C SER A 153 12.57 -8.53 -26.89
N PRO A 154 13.20 -8.01 -27.97
CA PRO A 154 13.93 -6.75 -27.89
C PRO A 154 13.06 -5.62 -27.35
N GLU A 155 13.68 -4.74 -26.59
CA GLU A 155 12.99 -3.62 -25.95
C GLU A 155 12.38 -2.67 -27.00
N ASN A 156 11.11 -2.31 -26.82
CA ASN A 156 10.37 -1.41 -27.69
C ASN A 156 10.26 -0.01 -27.08
N LYS A 157 10.69 1.02 -27.84
CA LYS A 157 10.68 2.43 -27.38
C LYS A 157 9.28 2.94 -27.05
N ASP A 158 8.26 2.51 -27.81
CA ASP A 158 6.87 2.92 -27.57
C ASP A 158 6.33 2.30 -26.28
N ASP A 159 6.71 1.06 -25.97
CA ASP A 159 6.35 0.39 -24.75
C ASP A 159 6.98 1.07 -23.53
N ILE A 160 8.26 1.44 -23.62
CA ILE A 160 8.95 2.20 -22.58
C ILE A 160 8.25 3.56 -22.37
N LYS A 161 7.89 4.27 -23.43
CA LYS A 161 7.19 5.55 -23.33
C LYS A 161 5.85 5.41 -22.62
N ARG A 162 5.10 4.35 -22.92
CA ARG A 162 3.82 4.04 -22.25
C ARG A 162 4.03 3.72 -20.77
N LEU A 163 5.02 2.86 -20.45
CA LEU A 163 5.35 2.53 -19.07
C LEU A 163 5.70 3.80 -18.28
N LYS A 164 6.60 4.65 -18.81
CA LYS A 164 6.98 5.91 -18.16
C LYS A 164 5.80 6.83 -17.92
N ASN A 165 4.86 6.94 -18.87
CA ASN A 165 3.65 7.74 -18.68
C ASN A 165 2.76 7.19 -17.56
N LEU A 166 2.62 5.86 -17.45
CA LEU A 166 1.88 5.22 -16.35
C LEU A 166 2.56 5.47 -15.00
N GLN A 167 3.88 5.32 -14.95
CA GLN A 167 4.67 5.58 -13.74
C GLN A 167 4.54 7.05 -13.29
N THR A 168 4.62 8.00 -14.23
CA THR A 168 4.46 9.43 -13.93
C THR A 168 3.10 9.72 -13.32
N LYS A 169 2.01 9.25 -13.95
CA LYS A 169 0.65 9.45 -13.42
C LYS A 169 0.46 8.84 -12.01
N LEU A 170 0.99 7.65 -11.80
CA LEU A 170 0.90 6.99 -10.49
C LEU A 170 1.74 7.73 -9.43
N HIS A 171 2.90 8.24 -9.81
CA HIS A 171 3.76 9.04 -8.94
C HIS A 171 3.10 10.38 -8.58
N GLU A 172 2.52 11.08 -9.54
CA GLU A 172 1.75 12.32 -9.32
C GLU A 172 0.57 12.07 -8.37
N HIS A 173 -0.14 10.97 -8.54
CA HIS A 173 -1.22 10.57 -7.64
C HIS A 173 -0.70 10.34 -6.22
N PHE A 174 0.43 9.64 -6.06
CA PHE A 174 1.06 9.43 -4.76
C PHE A 174 1.47 10.75 -4.11
N ILE A 175 2.15 11.64 -4.84
CA ILE A 175 2.53 12.96 -4.34
C ILE A 175 1.29 13.75 -3.90
N SER A 176 0.23 13.76 -4.71
CA SER A 176 -1.01 14.47 -4.42
C SER A 176 -1.65 13.97 -3.13
N PHE A 177 -1.72 12.66 -2.91
CA PHE A 177 -2.22 12.07 -1.68
C PHE A 177 -1.39 12.50 -0.46
N ILE A 178 -0.05 12.40 -0.54
CA ILE A 178 0.84 12.80 0.56
C ILE A 178 0.71 14.29 0.85
N THR A 179 0.67 15.13 -0.18
CA THR A 179 0.50 16.58 -0.02
C THR A 179 -0.82 16.92 0.65
N LEU A 180 -1.91 16.25 0.26
CA LEU A 180 -3.22 16.41 0.88
C LEU A 180 -3.20 16.05 2.38
N ARG A 181 -2.51 14.97 2.72
CA ARG A 181 -2.48 14.43 4.09
C ARG A 181 -1.43 15.10 4.99
N ARG A 182 -0.29 15.55 4.44
CA ARG A 182 0.89 16.01 5.18
C ARG A 182 1.37 17.43 4.83
N GLY A 183 0.94 18.01 3.71
CA GLY A 183 1.48 19.27 3.17
C GLY A 183 1.23 20.54 4.01
N LYS A 184 0.49 20.45 5.10
CA LYS A 184 0.18 21.57 6.00
C LYS A 184 0.64 21.35 7.45
N LYS A 185 1.46 20.35 7.70
CA LYS A 185 1.96 20.03 9.05
C LYS A 185 3.45 20.26 9.18
#